data_04de37296ff4460cab657a46dfa64540
#
_entry.id   04de37296ff4460cab657a46dfa64540
#
_cell.length_a   1.000
_cell.length_b   1.000
_cell.length_c   1.000
_cell.angle_alpha   90.00
_cell.angle_beta   90.00
_cell.angle_gamma   90.00
#
_symmetry.space_group_name_H-M   'P 1'
#
loop_
_entity.id
_entity.type
_entity.pdbx_description
1 polymer ?
#
loop_
_entity_poly.entity_id
_entity_poly.type
_entity_poly.pdbx_seq_one_letter_code
_entity_poly.pdbx_strand_id
1 'polypeptide(L)'
;MSRTTRLGGVNRREFMSNALALGGMAAAASVVAPSTVWSAVSHRPLDPVNPDILFGSTSSLWGNQHDIEWAIKRIAALGMQGIEPYANQIEKYRSNPLALRKLFDEAGVTMIDVSNGARGQSTNFIDPDQIPKTIADHVAFARDFLQPFGATHWKCNMGARPAGGPSDDQLKRLANTLNEIGRQTLAMGIKLAPHPHIWGPMERERDVRRVMELTDPKYVWLTTDTGHLTLGGMDAVQIMSDYFPRIAEVHLKDTYAKYRGNTSTPTQEQHAVASVYHNLGGGGVDFPAVFKLLRDRRYKGWVVLDLDGPRKGDDGFDAIGGNMDLAVDDYIAHNINYLRTVIGVRLPPLG
;
A
#
# COMPACT_ATOMS: atom_id res chain seq x y z
N MET A 1 -43.92 -28.76 15.62
CA MET A 1 -44.41 -27.45 15.21
C MET A 1 -43.44 -26.40 15.73
N SER A 2 -42.47 -26.00 14.91
CA SER A 2 -41.48 -24.99 15.26
C SER A 2 -41.69 -23.79 14.30
N ARG A 3 -42.00 -22.65 14.87
CA ARG A 3 -42.13 -21.37 14.11
C ARG A 3 -40.77 -20.75 14.00
N THR A 4 -40.22 -20.77 12.80
CA THR A 4 -39.06 -19.96 12.41
C THR A 4 -39.56 -18.55 12.09
N THR A 5 -39.22 -17.59 12.91
CA THR A 5 -39.36 -16.15 12.61
C THR A 5 -38.28 -15.74 11.64
N ARG A 6 -38.66 -15.41 10.42
CA ARG A 6 -37.78 -14.69 9.44
C ARG A 6 -37.61 -13.25 9.94
N LEU A 7 -36.38 -12.87 10.25
CA LEU A 7 -36.01 -11.46 10.30
C LEU A 7 -35.94 -10.93 8.86
N GLY A 8 -36.88 -10.07 8.50
CA GLY A 8 -36.90 -9.38 7.21
C GLY A 8 -35.74 -8.36 7.16
N GLY A 9 -34.91 -8.49 6.16
CA GLY A 9 -33.89 -7.50 5.87
C GLY A 9 -34.53 -6.17 5.47
N VAL A 10 -34.19 -5.11 6.17
CA VAL A 10 -34.61 -3.73 5.85
C VAL A 10 -33.73 -3.24 4.69
N ASN A 11 -34.33 -2.77 3.61
CA ASN A 11 -33.57 -2.24 2.49
C ASN A 11 -33.04 -0.80 2.77
N ARG A 12 -32.05 -0.36 2.02
CA ARG A 12 -31.36 0.93 2.19
C ARG A 12 -32.32 2.14 2.22
N ARG A 13 -33.40 2.10 1.43
CA ARG A 13 -34.41 3.17 1.42
C ARG A 13 -35.24 3.21 2.69
N GLU A 14 -35.63 2.04 3.22
CA GLU A 14 -36.36 1.95 4.49
C GLU A 14 -35.50 2.36 5.69
N PHE A 15 -34.19 2.02 5.67
CA PHE A 15 -33.26 2.49 6.68
C PHE A 15 -33.12 4.02 6.67
N MET A 16 -32.97 4.61 5.49
CA MET A 16 -32.88 6.08 5.35
C MET A 16 -34.21 6.77 5.67
N SER A 17 -35.34 6.17 5.29
CA SER A 17 -36.68 6.71 5.61
C SER A 17 -37.01 6.60 7.11
N ASN A 18 -36.63 5.49 7.76
CA ASN A 18 -36.84 5.32 9.19
C ASN A 18 -35.90 6.20 10.03
N ALA A 19 -34.66 6.44 9.54
CA ALA A 19 -33.76 7.40 10.14
C ALA A 19 -34.31 8.85 10.05
N LEU A 20 -34.99 9.19 8.96
CA LEU A 20 -35.65 10.48 8.76
C LEU A 20 -36.96 10.63 9.57
N ALA A 21 -37.72 9.52 9.76
CA ALA A 21 -39.01 9.56 10.45
C ALA A 21 -38.87 9.53 12.00
N LEU A 22 -37.84 8.94 12.54
CA LEU A 22 -37.53 8.94 13.99
C LEU A 22 -36.63 10.12 14.41
N GLY A 23 -36.18 10.91 13.47
CA GLY A 23 -35.06 11.78 13.63
C GLY A 23 -35.31 13.26 13.46
N GLY A 24 -36.49 13.76 13.63
CA GLY A 24 -36.71 15.22 13.56
C GLY A 24 -35.85 16.03 14.52
N MET A 25 -35.36 15.42 15.62
CA MET A 25 -34.40 16.05 16.54
C MET A 25 -33.11 15.28 16.74
N ALA A 26 -33.09 13.96 16.58
CA ALA A 26 -31.89 13.14 16.78
C ALA A 26 -30.97 13.07 15.55
N ALA A 27 -31.56 13.15 14.34
CA ALA A 27 -30.79 13.13 13.10
C ALA A 27 -29.95 14.41 12.87
N ALA A 28 -30.41 15.55 13.39
CA ALA A 28 -29.61 16.77 13.34
C ALA A 28 -28.37 16.69 14.23
N ALA A 29 -28.46 15.97 15.36
CA ALA A 29 -27.32 15.79 16.27
C ALA A 29 -26.31 14.75 15.78
N SER A 30 -26.77 13.69 15.07
CA SER A 30 -25.88 12.63 14.60
C SER A 30 -25.19 12.95 13.26
N VAL A 31 -25.79 13.84 12.46
CA VAL A 31 -25.13 14.33 11.22
C VAL A 31 -24.10 15.42 11.56
N VAL A 32 -24.29 16.15 12.66
CA VAL A 32 -23.35 17.19 13.09
C VAL A 32 -22.19 16.61 13.90
N ALA A 33 -22.39 15.52 14.65
CA ALA A 33 -21.35 14.96 15.50
C ALA A 33 -20.10 14.43 14.76
N PRO A 34 -20.21 13.68 13.65
CA PRO A 34 -19.03 13.30 12.87
C PRO A 34 -18.29 14.50 12.28
N SER A 35 -19.03 15.45 11.70
CA SER A 35 -18.41 16.63 11.09
C SER A 35 -17.79 17.58 12.14
N THR A 36 -18.36 17.69 13.34
CA THR A 36 -17.78 18.49 14.41
C THR A 36 -16.55 17.85 15.06
N VAL A 37 -16.51 16.53 15.19
CA VAL A 37 -15.32 15.85 15.69
C VAL A 37 -14.16 15.99 14.70
N TRP A 38 -14.42 15.78 13.42
CA TRP A 38 -13.41 15.94 12.37
C TRP A 38 -13.00 17.41 12.20
N SER A 39 -13.92 18.36 12.25
CA SER A 39 -13.58 19.77 12.14
C SER A 39 -12.85 20.30 13.38
N ALA A 40 -13.07 19.77 14.57
CA ALA A 40 -12.33 20.15 15.78
C ALA A 40 -10.86 19.66 15.73
N VAL A 41 -10.59 18.54 15.06
CA VAL A 41 -9.22 18.08 14.80
C VAL A 41 -8.55 18.92 13.70
N SER A 42 -9.32 19.40 12.71
CA SER A 42 -8.81 20.22 11.62
C SER A 42 -8.46 21.66 12.02
N HIS A 43 -8.87 22.12 13.19
CA HIS A 43 -8.55 23.48 13.69
C HIS A 43 -7.18 23.64 14.34
N ARG A 44 -6.43 22.56 14.57
CA ARG A 44 -4.99 22.71 14.77
C ARG A 44 -4.36 22.94 13.40
N PRO A 45 -3.64 24.07 13.20
CA PRO A 45 -2.83 24.22 12.00
C PRO A 45 -1.79 23.10 12.03
N LEU A 46 -2.10 22.01 11.32
CA LEU A 46 -1.09 21.02 10.99
C LEU A 46 -0.15 21.76 10.06
N ASP A 47 1.13 21.78 10.40
CA ASP A 47 2.14 22.28 9.50
C ASP A 47 1.91 21.63 8.12
N PRO A 48 1.97 22.38 7.02
CA PRO A 48 1.76 21.84 5.71
C PRO A 48 2.72 20.66 5.53
N VAL A 49 2.17 19.54 5.05
CA VAL A 49 3.00 18.39 4.63
C VAL A 49 4.06 18.92 3.66
N ASN A 50 5.28 18.41 3.80
CA ASN A 50 6.38 18.75 2.93
C ASN A 50 5.92 18.78 1.46
N PRO A 51 6.05 19.92 0.74
CA PRO A 51 5.57 20.07 -0.62
C PRO A 51 6.26 19.14 -1.63
N ASP A 52 7.36 18.50 -1.23
CA ASP A 52 8.11 17.54 -2.07
C ASP A 52 7.56 16.10 -1.93
N ILE A 53 6.50 15.87 -1.16
CA ILE A 53 5.82 14.57 -1.07
C ILE A 53 4.80 14.47 -2.21
N LEU A 54 4.92 13.39 -2.98
CA LEU A 54 3.98 13.02 -4.03
C LEU A 54 3.08 11.89 -3.53
N PHE A 55 1.80 11.92 -3.88
CA PHE A 55 0.82 10.93 -3.44
C PHE A 55 0.33 10.09 -4.61
N GLY A 56 0.29 8.79 -4.38
CA GLY A 56 -0.22 7.82 -5.34
C GLY A 56 -0.94 6.65 -4.65
N SER A 57 -1.35 5.69 -5.44
CA SER A 57 -1.96 4.44 -4.96
C SER A 57 -1.45 3.25 -5.74
N THR A 58 -1.38 2.08 -5.09
CA THR A 58 -1.23 0.83 -5.80
C THR A 58 -2.50 0.53 -6.61
N SER A 59 -2.37 -0.28 -7.64
CA SER A 59 -3.51 -0.73 -8.45
C SER A 59 -4.21 -1.97 -7.88
N SER A 60 -3.75 -2.49 -6.73
CA SER A 60 -4.35 -3.64 -6.04
C SER A 60 -5.82 -3.47 -5.70
N LEU A 61 -6.24 -2.23 -5.45
CA LEU A 61 -7.60 -1.86 -5.12
C LEU A 61 -8.65 -2.39 -6.10
N TRP A 62 -8.34 -2.34 -7.38
CA TRP A 62 -9.29 -2.77 -8.43
C TRP A 62 -9.09 -4.22 -8.84
N GLY A 63 -8.06 -4.89 -8.28
CA GLY A 63 -7.75 -6.29 -8.53
C GLY A 63 -7.61 -6.59 -10.03
N ASN A 64 -8.24 -7.70 -10.46
CA ASN A 64 -8.28 -8.09 -11.87
C ASN A 64 -9.57 -7.63 -12.60
N GLN A 65 -10.37 -6.75 -11.98
CA GLN A 65 -11.66 -6.33 -12.54
C GLN A 65 -11.50 -5.26 -13.62
N HIS A 66 -10.43 -4.46 -13.53
CA HIS A 66 -10.17 -3.37 -14.46
C HIS A 66 -8.75 -3.46 -15.02
N ASP A 67 -8.59 -3.00 -16.26
CA ASP A 67 -7.29 -2.91 -16.89
C ASP A 67 -6.51 -1.66 -16.43
N ILE A 68 -5.22 -1.60 -16.80
CA ILE A 68 -4.36 -0.49 -16.39
C ILE A 68 -4.82 0.85 -16.98
N GLU A 69 -5.42 0.86 -18.14
CA GLU A 69 -5.92 2.07 -18.80
C GLU A 69 -7.09 2.68 -18.03
N TRP A 70 -7.95 1.84 -17.48
CA TRP A 70 -9.03 2.28 -16.61
C TRP A 70 -8.45 2.82 -15.30
N ALA A 71 -7.53 2.10 -14.68
CA ALA A 71 -6.90 2.48 -13.41
C ALA A 71 -6.18 3.84 -13.51
N ILE A 72 -5.44 4.10 -14.61
CA ILE A 72 -4.79 5.39 -14.86
C ILE A 72 -5.79 6.53 -14.88
N LYS A 73 -6.89 6.39 -15.63
CA LYS A 73 -7.95 7.41 -15.70
C LYS A 73 -8.62 7.61 -14.35
N ARG A 74 -8.82 6.55 -13.60
CA ARG A 74 -9.47 6.60 -12.29
C ARG A 74 -8.60 7.32 -11.25
N ILE A 75 -7.31 7.01 -11.20
CA ILE A 75 -6.35 7.71 -10.32
C ILE A 75 -6.29 9.21 -10.65
N ALA A 76 -6.26 9.56 -11.93
CA ALA A 76 -6.32 10.96 -12.36
C ALA A 76 -7.60 11.65 -11.85
N ALA A 77 -8.77 11.02 -12.01
CA ALA A 77 -10.05 11.54 -11.53
C ALA A 77 -10.13 11.68 -10.00
N LEU A 78 -9.39 10.85 -9.26
CA LEU A 78 -9.28 10.93 -7.80
C LEU A 78 -8.27 12.00 -7.33
N GLY A 79 -7.64 12.73 -8.27
CA GLY A 79 -6.67 13.78 -7.96
C GLY A 79 -5.35 13.26 -7.39
N MET A 80 -5.01 11.99 -7.60
CA MET A 80 -3.72 11.44 -7.22
C MET A 80 -2.68 11.62 -8.33
N GLN A 81 -1.42 11.76 -7.93
CA GLN A 81 -0.33 12.11 -8.85
C GLN A 81 0.31 10.90 -9.51
N GLY A 82 0.13 9.69 -8.92
CA GLY A 82 0.77 8.49 -9.42
C GLY A 82 0.02 7.21 -9.11
N ILE A 83 0.39 6.17 -9.83
CA ILE A 83 -0.10 4.80 -9.63
C ILE A 83 1.08 3.82 -9.69
N GLU A 84 1.05 2.83 -8.82
CA GLU A 84 1.91 1.66 -8.85
C GLU A 84 1.12 0.46 -9.38
N PRO A 85 1.30 0.06 -10.65
CA PRO A 85 0.65 -1.11 -11.19
C PRO A 85 1.31 -2.41 -10.72
N TYR A 86 0.54 -3.49 -10.73
CA TYR A 86 1.08 -4.84 -10.65
C TYR A 86 1.60 -5.29 -12.00
N ALA A 87 2.68 -6.07 -12.01
CA ALA A 87 3.32 -6.51 -13.24
C ALA A 87 2.40 -7.28 -14.20
N ASN A 88 1.41 -8.02 -13.69
CA ASN A 88 0.41 -8.71 -14.51
C ASN A 88 -0.54 -7.75 -15.24
N GLN A 89 -0.80 -6.57 -14.70
CA GLN A 89 -1.69 -5.57 -15.33
C GLN A 89 -1.04 -4.87 -16.52
N ILE A 90 0.29 -4.83 -16.53
CA ILE A 90 1.05 -4.19 -17.60
C ILE A 90 1.63 -5.19 -18.61
N GLU A 91 1.30 -6.48 -18.50
CA GLU A 91 1.90 -7.54 -19.31
C GLU A 91 1.77 -7.29 -20.81
N LYS A 92 0.64 -6.74 -21.28
CA LYS A 92 0.44 -6.41 -22.70
C LYS A 92 1.37 -5.31 -23.23
N TYR A 93 1.96 -4.51 -22.32
CA TYR A 93 2.89 -3.45 -22.65
C TYR A 93 4.35 -3.83 -22.44
N ARG A 94 4.63 -5.06 -21.99
CA ARG A 94 5.97 -5.49 -21.62
C ARG A 94 6.98 -5.36 -22.75
N SER A 95 6.55 -5.63 -24.00
CA SER A 95 7.38 -5.44 -25.21
C SER A 95 7.34 -4.03 -25.78
N ASN A 96 6.48 -3.15 -25.27
CA ASN A 96 6.35 -1.77 -25.72
C ASN A 96 6.05 -0.82 -24.56
N PRO A 97 7.02 -0.59 -23.66
CA PRO A 97 6.81 0.26 -22.48
C PRO A 97 6.48 1.72 -22.85
N LEU A 98 6.94 2.21 -23.99
CA LEU A 98 6.65 3.58 -24.44
C LEU A 98 5.18 3.79 -24.81
N ALA A 99 4.47 2.75 -25.27
CA ALA A 99 3.03 2.83 -25.48
C ALA A 99 2.26 3.02 -24.16
N LEU A 100 2.69 2.33 -23.11
CA LEU A 100 2.13 2.54 -21.77
C LEU A 100 2.50 3.92 -21.24
N ARG A 101 3.76 4.36 -21.41
CA ARG A 101 4.23 5.68 -21.00
C ARG A 101 3.35 6.78 -21.57
N LYS A 102 3.01 6.68 -22.85
CA LYS A 102 2.14 7.65 -23.50
C LYS A 102 0.77 7.78 -22.81
N LEU A 103 0.17 6.67 -22.34
CA LEU A 103 -1.11 6.71 -21.63
C LEU A 103 -0.99 7.44 -20.29
N PHE A 104 0.10 7.23 -19.58
CA PHE A 104 0.39 7.95 -18.33
C PHE A 104 0.58 9.44 -18.58
N ASP A 105 1.36 9.80 -19.59
CA ASP A 105 1.64 11.21 -19.96
C ASP A 105 0.34 11.92 -20.39
N GLU A 106 -0.52 11.26 -21.18
CA GLU A 106 -1.82 11.81 -21.61
C GLU A 106 -2.80 12.01 -20.44
N ALA A 107 -2.73 11.18 -19.42
CA ALA A 107 -3.57 11.30 -18.22
C ALA A 107 -2.99 12.27 -17.18
N GLY A 108 -1.76 12.73 -17.35
CA GLY A 108 -1.06 13.56 -16.36
C GLY A 108 -0.74 12.83 -15.06
N VAL A 109 -0.60 11.51 -15.11
CA VAL A 109 -0.31 10.62 -13.97
C VAL A 109 1.07 10.01 -14.14
N THR A 110 1.81 9.82 -13.06
CA THR A 110 3.12 9.16 -13.07
C THR A 110 2.97 7.66 -12.74
N MET A 111 3.63 6.80 -13.51
CA MET A 111 3.92 5.45 -13.01
C MET A 111 5.00 5.56 -11.95
N ILE A 112 4.66 5.24 -10.71
CA ILE A 112 5.57 5.35 -9.57
C ILE A 112 6.70 4.34 -9.71
N ASP A 113 6.32 3.09 -9.73
CA ASP A 113 7.12 1.94 -10.13
C ASP A 113 6.19 0.79 -10.59
N VAL A 114 6.64 -0.45 -10.59
CA VAL A 114 5.84 -1.64 -10.90
C VAL A 114 6.17 -2.73 -9.91
N SER A 115 5.17 -3.23 -9.19
CA SER A 115 5.37 -4.40 -8.34
C SER A 115 5.96 -5.56 -9.16
N ASN A 116 7.06 -6.18 -8.70
CA ASN A 116 7.67 -7.33 -9.40
C ASN A 116 6.75 -8.56 -9.38
N GLY A 117 7.13 -9.62 -10.11
CA GLY A 117 6.34 -10.83 -10.27
C GLY A 117 5.64 -10.91 -11.63
N ALA A 118 6.23 -10.28 -12.65
CA ALA A 118 5.81 -10.44 -14.04
C ALA A 118 5.79 -11.91 -14.45
N ARG A 119 4.98 -12.25 -15.45
CA ARG A 119 4.85 -13.63 -15.92
C ARG A 119 6.21 -14.26 -16.25
N GLY A 120 6.51 -15.37 -15.60
CA GLY A 120 7.77 -16.11 -15.74
C GLY A 120 8.96 -15.53 -14.99
N GLN A 121 8.81 -14.40 -14.30
CA GLN A 121 9.81 -13.82 -13.43
C GLN A 121 9.91 -14.62 -12.13
N SER A 122 11.12 -15.06 -11.77
CA SER A 122 11.36 -15.68 -10.48
C SER A 122 11.37 -14.63 -9.38
N THR A 123 10.64 -14.86 -8.28
CA THR A 123 10.64 -14.03 -7.08
C THR A 123 11.28 -14.73 -5.88
N ASN A 124 12.04 -15.80 -6.10
CA ASN A 124 12.71 -16.52 -5.02
C ASN A 124 14.15 -16.01 -4.84
N PHE A 125 14.36 -15.19 -3.83
CA PHE A 125 15.64 -14.53 -3.53
C PHE A 125 16.54 -15.33 -2.57
N ILE A 126 16.08 -16.44 -2.03
CA ILE A 126 16.77 -17.18 -0.94
C ILE A 126 17.18 -18.60 -1.31
N ASP A 127 16.58 -19.18 -2.34
CA ASP A 127 16.90 -20.51 -2.82
C ASP A 127 18.11 -20.44 -3.77
N PRO A 128 19.25 -21.10 -3.45
CA PRO A 128 20.45 -21.02 -4.25
C PRO A 128 20.25 -21.46 -5.70
N ASP A 129 19.33 -22.39 -5.96
CA ASP A 129 19.06 -22.90 -7.31
C ASP A 129 18.24 -21.89 -8.14
N GLN A 130 17.48 -21.00 -7.49
CA GLN A 130 16.65 -20.01 -8.15
C GLN A 130 17.33 -18.64 -8.25
N ILE A 131 18.29 -18.32 -7.39
CA ILE A 131 18.95 -17.00 -7.34
C ILE A 131 19.50 -16.56 -8.71
N PRO A 132 20.21 -17.40 -9.50
CA PRO A 132 20.71 -16.96 -10.79
C PRO A 132 19.60 -16.50 -11.74
N LYS A 133 18.48 -17.24 -11.77
CA LYS A 133 17.30 -16.88 -12.56
C LYS A 133 16.64 -15.61 -12.03
N THR A 134 16.49 -15.49 -10.70
CA THR A 134 15.92 -14.30 -10.05
C THR A 134 16.69 -13.04 -10.43
N ILE A 135 18.03 -13.07 -10.36
CA ILE A 135 18.88 -11.94 -10.76
C ILE A 135 18.68 -11.61 -12.25
N ALA A 136 18.78 -12.62 -13.11
CA ALA A 136 18.67 -12.43 -14.56
C ALA A 136 17.31 -11.85 -14.97
N ASP A 137 16.22 -12.38 -14.41
CA ASP A 137 14.85 -11.93 -14.70
C ASP A 137 14.62 -10.48 -14.26
N HIS A 138 15.10 -10.11 -13.05
CA HIS A 138 14.93 -8.74 -12.53
C HIS A 138 15.77 -7.74 -13.33
N VAL A 139 17.00 -8.08 -13.65
CA VAL A 139 17.87 -7.20 -14.45
C VAL A 139 17.33 -7.04 -15.88
N ALA A 140 16.81 -8.11 -16.49
CA ALA A 140 16.19 -8.04 -17.79
C ALA A 140 14.92 -7.16 -17.76
N PHE A 141 14.05 -7.30 -16.75
CA PHE A 141 12.86 -6.46 -16.63
C PHE A 141 13.22 -4.99 -16.41
N ALA A 142 14.21 -4.71 -15.57
CA ALA A 142 14.69 -3.36 -15.36
C ALA A 142 15.23 -2.73 -16.67
N ARG A 143 16.02 -3.46 -17.42
CA ARG A 143 16.61 -2.99 -18.68
C ARG A 143 15.56 -2.82 -19.79
N ASP A 144 14.66 -3.79 -19.94
CA ASP A 144 13.77 -3.87 -21.10
C ASP A 144 12.45 -3.12 -20.90
N PHE A 145 12.06 -2.88 -19.64
CA PHE A 145 10.80 -2.20 -19.31
C PHE A 145 11.01 -0.93 -18.47
N LEU A 146 11.60 -1.05 -17.27
CA LEU A 146 11.65 0.07 -16.33
C LEU A 146 12.54 1.22 -16.81
N GLN A 147 13.71 0.92 -17.35
CA GLN A 147 14.64 1.92 -17.85
C GLN A 147 14.06 2.69 -19.05
N PRO A 148 13.53 2.05 -20.12
CA PRO A 148 12.87 2.76 -21.21
C PRO A 148 11.65 3.55 -20.78
N PHE A 149 10.91 3.06 -19.77
CA PHE A 149 9.79 3.80 -19.19
C PHE A 149 10.25 5.04 -18.44
N GLY A 150 11.43 5.04 -17.85
CA GLY A 150 11.99 6.14 -17.06
C GLY A 150 11.76 6.02 -15.56
N ALA A 151 11.57 4.80 -15.06
CA ALA A 151 11.46 4.54 -13.62
C ALA A 151 12.74 4.93 -12.88
N THR A 152 12.60 5.52 -11.68
CA THR A 152 13.73 5.97 -10.87
C THR A 152 14.02 5.06 -9.68
N HIS A 153 13.07 4.25 -9.30
CA HIS A 153 13.19 3.23 -8.26
C HIS A 153 12.28 2.04 -8.59
N TRP A 154 12.45 0.97 -7.87
CA TRP A 154 11.71 -0.26 -8.07
C TRP A 154 11.49 -0.98 -6.75
N LYS A 155 10.25 -1.07 -6.32
CA LYS A 155 9.81 -1.88 -5.19
C LYS A 155 9.89 -3.36 -5.54
N CYS A 156 10.38 -4.18 -4.62
CA CYS A 156 10.62 -5.59 -4.85
C CYS A 156 10.08 -6.46 -3.71
N ASN A 157 9.15 -7.37 -4.04
CA ASN A 157 8.72 -8.44 -3.15
C ASN A 157 9.68 -9.64 -3.30
N MET A 158 10.08 -10.24 -2.17
CA MET A 158 11.14 -11.26 -2.13
C MET A 158 10.61 -12.70 -2.03
N GLY A 159 9.34 -12.91 -2.40
CA GLY A 159 8.71 -14.23 -2.38
C GLY A 159 8.16 -14.63 -1.01
N ALA A 160 7.89 -15.92 -0.85
CA ALA A 160 7.25 -16.47 0.33
C ALA A 160 8.22 -16.64 1.52
N ARG A 161 7.67 -16.50 2.72
CA ARG A 161 8.38 -16.80 3.97
C ARG A 161 8.63 -18.31 4.11
N PRO A 162 9.86 -18.75 4.40
CA PRO A 162 10.10 -20.15 4.75
C PRO A 162 9.35 -20.57 6.01
N ALA A 163 8.94 -21.83 6.08
CA ALA A 163 8.37 -22.39 7.30
C ALA A 163 9.33 -22.21 8.49
N GLY A 164 8.81 -21.70 9.60
CA GLY A 164 9.63 -21.36 10.77
C GLY A 164 10.45 -20.07 10.65
N GLY A 165 10.34 -19.35 9.53
CA GLY A 165 11.09 -18.14 9.23
C GLY A 165 12.45 -18.41 8.57
N PRO A 166 13.08 -17.38 7.99
CA PRO A 166 14.36 -17.53 7.31
C PRO A 166 15.51 -17.77 8.30
N SER A 167 16.41 -18.69 7.96
CA SER A 167 17.70 -18.85 8.64
C SER A 167 18.62 -17.65 8.37
N ASP A 168 19.68 -17.50 9.17
CA ASP A 168 20.67 -16.43 8.93
C ASP A 168 21.35 -16.59 7.56
N ASP A 169 21.61 -17.83 7.12
CA ASP A 169 22.17 -18.07 5.79
C ASP A 169 21.19 -17.76 4.65
N GLN A 170 19.88 -17.93 4.86
CA GLN A 170 18.87 -17.48 3.90
C GLN A 170 18.80 -15.95 3.83
N LEU A 171 18.92 -15.25 4.98
CA LEU A 171 18.99 -13.79 5.01
C LEU A 171 20.27 -13.25 4.35
N LYS A 172 21.40 -13.93 4.52
CA LYS A 172 22.64 -13.59 3.79
C LYS A 172 22.48 -13.76 2.27
N ARG A 173 21.85 -14.86 1.83
CA ARG A 173 21.58 -15.06 0.40
C ARG A 173 20.64 -13.99 -0.14
N LEU A 174 19.56 -13.68 0.60
CA LEU A 174 18.65 -12.59 0.25
C LEU A 174 19.40 -11.27 0.07
N ALA A 175 20.22 -10.89 1.05
CA ALA A 175 20.99 -9.64 0.99
C ALA A 175 21.98 -9.60 -0.19
N ASN A 176 22.68 -10.71 -0.46
CA ASN A 176 23.59 -10.81 -1.61
C ASN A 176 22.85 -10.70 -2.94
N THR A 177 21.67 -11.34 -3.06
CA THR A 177 20.82 -11.26 -4.25
C THR A 177 20.33 -9.82 -4.47
N LEU A 178 19.88 -9.15 -3.41
CA LEU A 178 19.47 -7.74 -3.46
C LEU A 178 20.63 -6.83 -3.83
N ASN A 179 21.81 -7.02 -3.25
CA ASN A 179 23.01 -6.24 -3.59
C ASN A 179 23.36 -6.37 -5.08
N GLU A 180 23.32 -7.58 -5.63
CA GLU A 180 23.68 -7.80 -7.03
C GLU A 180 22.63 -7.21 -7.99
N ILE A 181 21.34 -7.42 -7.75
CA ILE A 181 20.27 -6.77 -8.53
C ILE A 181 20.37 -5.26 -8.42
N GLY A 182 20.50 -4.74 -7.18
CA GLY A 182 20.58 -3.30 -6.93
C GLY A 182 21.80 -2.65 -7.58
N ARG A 183 22.95 -3.32 -7.59
CA ARG A 183 24.16 -2.84 -8.29
C ARG A 183 23.91 -2.71 -9.80
N GLN A 184 23.22 -3.67 -10.41
CA GLN A 184 22.93 -3.66 -11.85
C GLN A 184 21.83 -2.65 -12.20
N THR A 185 20.76 -2.58 -11.42
CA THR A 185 19.65 -1.63 -11.66
C THR A 185 20.08 -0.18 -11.40
N LEU A 186 20.97 0.06 -10.43
CA LEU A 186 21.51 1.41 -10.20
C LEU A 186 22.31 1.91 -11.39
N ALA A 187 23.03 1.04 -12.11
CA ALA A 187 23.73 1.41 -13.34
C ALA A 187 22.77 1.86 -14.47
N MET A 188 21.48 1.51 -14.35
CA MET A 188 20.38 1.97 -15.23
C MET A 188 19.64 3.19 -14.67
N GLY A 189 20.08 3.73 -13.53
CA GLY A 189 19.44 4.86 -12.84
C GLY A 189 18.26 4.46 -11.93
N ILE A 190 18.08 3.16 -11.65
CA ILE A 190 16.95 2.62 -10.89
C ILE A 190 17.42 2.13 -9.52
N LYS A 191 16.87 2.70 -8.45
CA LYS A 191 17.12 2.28 -7.08
C LYS A 191 16.29 1.03 -6.76
N LEU A 192 16.91 -0.05 -6.31
CA LEU A 192 16.20 -1.23 -5.84
C LEU A 192 15.78 -1.05 -4.39
N ALA A 193 14.50 -1.29 -4.09
CA ALA A 193 13.92 -1.11 -2.77
C ALA A 193 13.12 -2.36 -2.35
N PRO A 194 13.70 -3.30 -1.58
CA PRO A 194 12.95 -4.40 -1.00
C PRO A 194 11.80 -3.87 -0.14
N HIS A 195 10.67 -4.58 -0.21
CA HIS A 195 9.43 -4.27 0.49
C HIS A 195 9.19 -5.32 1.58
N PRO A 196 9.45 -5.02 2.86
CA PRO A 196 9.09 -5.91 3.96
C PRO A 196 7.58 -6.17 3.96
N HIS A 197 7.23 -7.43 3.72
CA HIS A 197 5.84 -7.86 3.60
C HIS A 197 5.59 -9.02 4.56
N ILE A 198 4.44 -9.02 5.26
CA ILE A 198 4.02 -10.21 6.01
C ILE A 198 3.95 -11.40 5.07
N TRP A 199 4.24 -12.59 5.59
CA TRP A 199 4.38 -13.85 4.84
C TRP A 199 5.56 -13.88 3.86
N GLY A 200 6.42 -12.87 3.89
CA GLY A 200 7.66 -12.80 3.15
C GLY A 200 8.90 -13.01 4.03
N PRO A 201 10.09 -13.12 3.44
CA PRO A 201 11.31 -13.38 4.21
C PRO A 201 11.75 -12.19 5.10
N MET A 202 11.23 -10.98 4.89
CA MET A 202 11.48 -9.81 5.73
C MET A 202 10.25 -9.46 6.61
N GLU A 203 9.55 -10.46 7.14
CA GLU A 203 8.31 -10.29 7.92
C GLU A 203 8.55 -9.69 9.31
N ARG A 204 9.65 -10.04 9.96
CA ARG A 204 9.93 -9.70 11.35
C ARG A 204 11.06 -8.70 11.49
N GLU A 205 11.08 -7.97 12.60
CA GLU A 205 12.11 -6.96 12.89
C GLU A 205 13.52 -7.51 12.75
N ARG A 206 13.80 -8.70 13.30
CA ARG A 206 15.07 -9.39 13.14
C ARG A 206 15.45 -9.53 11.66
N ASP A 207 14.51 -9.95 10.85
CA ASP A 207 14.76 -10.23 9.44
C ASP A 207 15.03 -8.94 8.66
N VAL A 208 14.20 -7.89 8.89
CA VAL A 208 14.41 -6.55 8.32
C VAL A 208 15.77 -6.00 8.70
N ARG A 209 16.08 -5.96 10.00
CA ARG A 209 17.35 -5.42 10.49
C ARG A 209 18.54 -6.18 9.94
N ARG A 210 18.46 -7.52 9.91
CA ARG A 210 19.55 -8.36 9.42
C ARG A 210 19.81 -8.16 7.92
N VAL A 211 18.78 -8.09 7.10
CA VAL A 211 18.92 -7.81 5.66
C VAL A 211 19.48 -6.41 5.43
N MET A 212 18.96 -5.41 6.14
CA MET A 212 19.43 -4.04 5.99
C MET A 212 20.88 -3.83 6.47
N GLU A 213 21.35 -4.60 7.46
CA GLU A 213 22.75 -4.64 7.90
C GLU A 213 23.67 -5.27 6.84
N LEU A 214 23.21 -6.34 6.19
CA LEU A 214 24.00 -7.10 5.20
C LEU A 214 23.98 -6.49 3.80
N THR A 215 23.05 -5.57 3.52
CA THR A 215 22.96 -4.91 2.22
C THR A 215 23.76 -3.61 2.17
N ASP A 216 24.42 -3.38 1.04
CA ASP A 216 25.15 -2.14 0.79
C ASP A 216 24.15 -0.98 0.58
N PRO A 217 24.20 0.08 1.41
CA PRO A 217 23.32 1.24 1.29
C PRO A 217 23.47 2.00 -0.03
N LYS A 218 24.52 1.75 -0.78
CA LYS A 218 24.70 2.29 -2.13
C LYS A 218 23.81 1.64 -3.15
N TYR A 219 23.45 0.37 -2.97
CA TYR A 219 22.76 -0.43 -3.97
C TYR A 219 21.34 -0.81 -3.58
N VAL A 220 21.04 -0.83 -2.28
CA VAL A 220 19.75 -1.29 -1.75
C VAL A 220 19.13 -0.23 -0.89
N TRP A 221 17.95 0.23 -1.27
CA TRP A 221 17.08 1.13 -0.50
C TRP A 221 16.04 0.34 0.28
N LEU A 222 14.91 0.95 0.59
CA LEU A 222 13.80 0.32 1.30
C LEU A 222 12.48 0.98 0.87
N THR A 223 11.50 0.17 0.51
CA THR A 223 10.09 0.58 0.50
C THR A 223 9.49 0.19 1.84
N THR A 224 9.12 1.17 2.65
CA THR A 224 8.48 0.91 3.94
C THR A 224 6.98 0.79 3.77
N ASP A 225 6.37 -0.26 4.32
CA ASP A 225 4.92 -0.39 4.40
C ASP A 225 4.49 -0.41 5.86
N THR A 226 3.72 0.59 6.25
CA THR A 226 3.35 0.82 7.64
C THR A 226 2.50 -0.31 8.23
N GLY A 227 1.59 -0.88 7.45
CA GLY A 227 0.73 -1.99 7.87
C GLY A 227 1.49 -3.29 7.98
N HIS A 228 2.32 -3.62 6.99
CA HIS A 228 3.12 -4.85 7.03
C HIS A 228 4.15 -4.83 8.17
N LEU A 229 4.79 -3.70 8.42
CA LEU A 229 5.70 -3.55 9.57
C LEU A 229 4.92 -3.77 10.89
N THR A 230 3.74 -3.15 11.04
CA THR A 230 2.90 -3.31 12.24
C THR A 230 2.43 -4.76 12.42
N LEU A 231 1.93 -5.41 11.36
CA LEU A 231 1.50 -6.80 11.39
C LEU A 231 2.67 -7.77 11.65
N GLY A 232 3.88 -7.40 11.25
CA GLY A 232 5.12 -8.09 11.59
C GLY A 232 5.57 -7.88 13.04
N GLY A 233 4.83 -7.11 13.85
CA GLY A 233 5.14 -6.82 15.25
C GLY A 233 6.16 -5.71 15.44
N MET A 234 6.43 -4.92 14.42
CA MET A 234 7.38 -3.81 14.46
C MET A 234 6.69 -2.47 14.76
N ASP A 235 7.41 -1.54 15.35
CA ASP A 235 7.04 -0.13 15.35
C ASP A 235 7.44 0.47 13.99
N ALA A 236 6.45 0.77 13.17
CA ALA A 236 6.67 1.30 11.83
C ALA A 236 7.43 2.64 11.85
N VAL A 237 7.13 3.53 12.82
CA VAL A 237 7.81 4.83 12.96
C VAL A 237 9.28 4.62 13.32
N GLN A 238 9.58 3.68 14.22
CA GLN A 238 10.94 3.38 14.63
C GLN A 238 11.76 2.80 13.46
N ILE A 239 11.22 1.82 12.73
CA ILE A 239 11.90 1.24 11.56
C ILE A 239 12.14 2.31 10.48
N MET A 240 11.14 3.14 10.19
CA MET A 240 11.28 4.25 9.25
C MET A 240 12.34 5.26 9.71
N SER A 241 12.40 5.56 10.99
CA SER A 241 13.42 6.47 11.56
C SER A 241 14.82 5.91 11.42
N ASP A 242 15.01 4.63 11.74
CA ASP A 242 16.32 3.95 11.73
C ASP A 242 16.91 3.87 10.30
N TYR A 243 16.05 3.64 9.31
CA TYR A 243 16.46 3.47 7.91
C TYR A 243 16.10 4.66 7.03
N PHE A 244 15.76 5.82 7.60
CA PHE A 244 15.27 6.98 6.86
C PHE A 244 16.10 7.37 5.63
N PRO A 245 17.44 7.43 5.68
CA PRO A 245 18.26 7.77 4.51
C PRO A 245 18.18 6.76 3.36
N ARG A 246 17.65 5.57 3.63
CA ARG A 246 17.50 4.48 2.66
C ARG A 246 16.05 4.33 2.15
N ILE A 247 15.09 5.12 2.63
CA ILE A 247 13.70 5.03 2.18
C ILE A 247 13.60 5.61 0.77
N ALA A 248 13.24 4.77 -0.20
CA ALA A 248 12.92 5.17 -1.57
C ALA A 248 11.45 5.51 -1.74
N GLU A 249 10.58 4.82 -0.98
CA GLU A 249 9.14 4.90 -1.09
C GLU A 249 8.47 4.54 0.23
N VAL A 250 7.32 5.14 0.51
CA VAL A 250 6.50 4.85 1.70
C VAL A 250 5.13 4.36 1.26
N HIS A 251 4.79 3.14 1.65
CA HIS A 251 3.44 2.59 1.54
C HIS A 251 2.66 2.88 2.81
N LEU A 252 1.50 3.50 2.63
CA LEU A 252 0.51 3.69 3.68
C LEU A 252 -0.50 2.55 3.63
N LYS A 253 -0.42 1.68 4.57
CA LYS A 253 -1.36 0.59 4.83
C LYS A 253 -1.68 0.62 6.31
N ASP A 254 -2.94 0.48 6.69
CA ASP A 254 -3.32 0.37 8.09
C ASP A 254 -3.84 -1.02 8.43
N THR A 255 -3.96 -1.27 9.69
CA THR A 255 -4.48 -2.49 10.27
C THR A 255 -5.26 -2.17 11.54
N TYR A 256 -5.86 -3.16 12.16
CA TYR A 256 -6.62 -2.97 13.40
C TYR A 256 -5.69 -2.70 14.59
N ALA A 257 -6.15 -1.88 15.52
CA ALA A 257 -5.41 -1.54 16.74
C ALA A 257 -4.93 -2.76 17.56
N LYS A 258 -5.66 -3.89 17.49
CA LYS A 258 -5.29 -5.15 18.13
C LYS A 258 -3.96 -5.75 17.67
N TYR A 259 -3.45 -5.33 16.50
CA TYR A 259 -2.19 -5.83 15.96
C TYR A 259 -0.98 -4.97 16.36
N ARG A 260 -1.20 -3.80 16.94
CA ARG A 260 -0.10 -2.94 17.40
C ARG A 260 0.66 -3.63 18.53
N GLY A 261 1.98 -3.83 18.34
CA GLY A 261 2.85 -4.52 19.30
C GLY A 261 2.59 -6.03 19.43
N ASN A 262 1.83 -6.63 18.52
CA ASN A 262 1.57 -8.06 18.54
C ASN A 262 2.83 -8.85 18.11
N THR A 263 3.13 -9.92 18.84
CA THR A 263 4.28 -10.79 18.55
C THR A 263 3.99 -11.88 17.53
N SER A 264 2.74 -12.07 17.14
CA SER A 264 2.31 -13.09 16.16
C SER A 264 1.69 -12.42 14.93
N THR A 265 2.28 -12.67 13.75
CA THR A 265 1.69 -12.26 12.48
C THR A 265 0.43 -13.10 12.20
N PRO A 266 -0.68 -12.49 11.76
CA PRO A 266 -1.84 -13.25 11.31
C PRO A 266 -1.48 -14.11 10.09
N THR A 267 -2.11 -15.28 9.96
CA THR A 267 -1.88 -16.18 8.84
C THR A 267 -2.65 -15.73 7.59
N GLN A 268 -2.27 -16.27 6.42
CA GLN A 268 -3.02 -16.06 5.18
C GLN A 268 -4.46 -16.61 5.27
N GLU A 269 -4.66 -17.73 5.98
CA GLU A 269 -5.97 -18.30 6.20
C GLU A 269 -6.84 -17.37 7.07
N GLN A 270 -6.27 -16.77 8.13
CA GLN A 270 -6.98 -15.79 8.94
C GLN A 270 -7.38 -14.56 8.10
N HIS A 271 -6.46 -14.06 7.27
CA HIS A 271 -6.75 -12.96 6.35
C HIS A 271 -7.81 -13.33 5.30
N ALA A 272 -7.83 -14.58 4.83
CA ALA A 272 -8.86 -15.04 3.88
C ALA A 272 -10.26 -15.09 4.49
N VAL A 273 -10.36 -15.31 5.81
CA VAL A 273 -11.64 -15.32 6.55
C VAL A 273 -12.11 -13.89 6.87
N ALA A 274 -11.19 -13.05 7.36
CA ALA A 274 -11.45 -11.66 7.69
C ALA A 274 -10.21 -10.84 7.40
N SER A 275 -10.39 -9.69 6.75
CA SER A 275 -9.27 -8.80 6.43
C SER A 275 -8.46 -8.47 7.68
N VAL A 276 -7.14 -8.49 7.55
CA VAL A 276 -6.22 -8.00 8.59
C VAL A 276 -5.88 -6.53 8.38
N TYR A 277 -6.28 -5.97 7.24
CA TYR A 277 -6.09 -4.58 6.89
C TYR A 277 -7.34 -3.76 7.17
N HIS A 278 -7.15 -2.48 7.36
CA HIS A 278 -8.18 -1.52 7.67
C HIS A 278 -7.94 -0.23 6.85
N ASN A 279 -8.99 0.57 6.70
CA ASN A 279 -8.84 1.94 6.24
C ASN A 279 -7.87 2.71 7.13
N LEU A 280 -7.20 3.73 6.58
CA LEU A 280 -6.35 4.62 7.38
C LEU A 280 -7.14 5.20 8.55
N GLY A 281 -6.58 5.09 9.74
CA GLY A 281 -7.25 5.45 10.99
C GLY A 281 -7.83 4.25 11.75
N GLY A 282 -7.59 3.01 11.31
CA GLY A 282 -7.97 1.78 12.02
C GLY A 282 -7.22 1.56 13.33
N GLY A 283 -6.17 2.33 13.57
CA GLY A 283 -5.48 2.42 14.86
C GLY A 283 -4.31 1.45 15.01
N GLY A 284 -4.00 0.63 14.02
CA GLY A 284 -2.80 -0.20 14.01
C GLY A 284 -1.54 0.65 13.87
N VAL A 285 -1.59 1.64 13.00
CA VAL A 285 -0.48 2.55 12.70
C VAL A 285 -0.71 3.93 13.30
N ASP A 286 0.34 4.56 13.80
CA ASP A 286 0.33 5.96 14.24
C ASP A 286 0.69 6.88 13.07
N PHE A 287 -0.26 7.15 12.17
CA PHE A 287 -0.03 8.02 11.02
C PHE A 287 0.37 9.46 11.38
N PRO A 288 -0.18 10.10 12.43
CA PRO A 288 0.34 11.38 12.89
C PRO A 288 1.84 11.36 13.17
N ALA A 289 2.34 10.30 13.80
CA ALA A 289 3.78 10.13 14.06
C ALA A 289 4.58 9.82 12.78
N VAL A 290 4.03 9.00 11.88
CA VAL A 290 4.64 8.74 10.55
C VAL A 290 4.82 10.07 9.80
N PHE A 291 3.77 10.86 9.65
CA PHE A 291 3.84 12.13 8.93
C PHE A 291 4.67 13.18 9.64
N LYS A 292 4.71 13.16 10.98
CA LYS A 292 5.66 13.99 11.74
C LYS A 292 7.10 13.64 11.37
N LEU A 293 7.45 12.34 11.33
CA LEU A 293 8.78 11.88 10.92
C LEU A 293 9.13 12.34 9.50
N LEU A 294 8.20 12.17 8.55
CA LEU A 294 8.40 12.59 7.15
C LEU A 294 8.67 14.10 7.04
N ARG A 295 7.94 14.93 7.79
CA ARG A 295 8.15 16.40 7.83
C ARG A 295 9.48 16.76 8.46
N ASP A 296 9.76 16.24 9.66
CA ASP A 296 10.97 16.57 10.43
C ASP A 296 12.25 16.22 9.65
N ARG A 297 12.20 15.13 8.91
CA ARG A 297 13.32 14.65 8.08
C ARG A 297 13.29 15.17 6.65
N ARG A 298 12.29 16.01 6.29
CA ARG A 298 12.11 16.60 4.95
C ARG A 298 12.12 15.53 3.85
N TYR A 299 11.26 14.52 4.03
CA TYR A 299 11.13 13.42 3.06
C TYR A 299 10.74 13.98 1.69
N LYS A 300 11.39 13.46 0.64
CA LYS A 300 11.11 13.77 -0.76
C LYS A 300 10.88 12.47 -1.50
N GLY A 301 9.72 12.30 -2.07
CA GLY A 301 9.39 11.10 -2.82
C GLY A 301 7.92 10.69 -2.70
N TRP A 302 7.66 9.45 -3.02
CA TRP A 302 6.32 8.91 -3.09
C TRP A 302 5.83 8.40 -1.74
N VAL A 303 4.58 8.74 -1.44
CA VAL A 303 3.76 8.18 -0.39
C VAL A 303 2.55 7.54 -1.07
N VAL A 304 2.46 6.24 -1.02
CA VAL A 304 1.55 5.43 -1.83
C VAL A 304 0.51 4.78 -0.93
N LEU A 305 -0.77 4.97 -1.24
CA LEU A 305 -1.84 4.19 -0.62
C LEU A 305 -1.73 2.75 -1.14
N ASP A 306 -1.30 1.84 -0.28
CA ASP A 306 -1.31 0.41 -0.58
C ASP A 306 -2.49 -0.24 0.13
N LEU A 307 -3.66 -0.06 -0.47
CA LEU A 307 -4.92 -0.54 0.05
C LEU A 307 -5.27 -1.86 -0.64
N ASP A 308 -5.51 -2.89 0.15
CA ASP A 308 -6.19 -4.09 -0.36
C ASP A 308 -7.65 -3.71 -0.61
N GLY A 309 -8.21 -4.18 -1.72
CA GLY A 309 -9.62 -3.92 -2.02
C GLY A 309 -10.54 -4.39 -0.89
N PRO A 310 -11.71 -3.73 -0.71
CA PRO A 310 -12.64 -4.11 0.35
C PRO A 310 -13.07 -5.57 0.17
N ARG A 311 -13.11 -6.30 1.28
CA ARG A 311 -13.50 -7.70 1.33
C ARG A 311 -14.77 -7.86 2.16
N LYS A 312 -15.51 -8.94 1.90
CA LYS A 312 -16.65 -9.31 2.72
C LYS A 312 -16.22 -9.43 4.18
N GLY A 313 -16.94 -8.77 5.07
CA GLY A 313 -16.60 -8.69 6.50
C GLY A 313 -15.67 -7.54 6.88
N ASP A 314 -15.19 -6.74 5.92
CA ASP A 314 -14.53 -5.48 6.23
C ASP A 314 -15.57 -4.47 6.73
N ASP A 315 -15.16 -3.65 7.71
CA ASP A 315 -16.03 -2.60 8.23
C ASP A 315 -16.44 -1.65 7.10
N GLY A 316 -17.75 -1.57 6.87
CA GLY A 316 -18.34 -0.72 5.85
C GLY A 316 -18.60 -1.41 4.49
N PHE A 317 -17.99 -2.54 4.18
CA PHE A 317 -18.23 -3.25 2.91
C PHE A 317 -19.67 -3.72 2.78
N ASP A 318 -20.20 -4.35 3.81
CA ASP A 318 -21.59 -4.83 3.82
C ASP A 318 -22.60 -3.65 3.82
N ALA A 319 -22.22 -2.49 4.40
CA ALA A 319 -23.05 -1.31 4.46
C ALA A 319 -23.24 -0.64 3.08
N ILE A 320 -22.29 -0.79 2.15
CA ILE A 320 -22.38 -0.26 0.79
C ILE A 320 -22.97 -1.25 -0.22
N GLY A 321 -23.53 -2.37 0.25
CA GLY A 321 -24.33 -3.29 -0.55
C GLY A 321 -23.54 -4.21 -1.47
N GLY A 322 -22.27 -4.42 -1.23
CA GLY A 322 -21.45 -5.38 -1.98
C GLY A 322 -21.17 -5.00 -3.44
N ASN A 323 -21.44 -3.75 -3.84
CA ASN A 323 -21.04 -3.24 -5.16
C ASN A 323 -19.55 -2.90 -5.10
N MET A 324 -18.73 -3.72 -5.75
CA MET A 324 -17.27 -3.60 -5.68
C MET A 324 -16.77 -2.26 -6.22
N ASP A 325 -17.36 -1.71 -7.27
CA ASP A 325 -16.89 -0.44 -7.84
C ASP A 325 -17.20 0.73 -6.91
N LEU A 326 -18.42 0.76 -6.36
CA LEU A 326 -18.80 1.77 -5.35
C LEU A 326 -18.02 1.57 -4.05
N ALA A 327 -17.80 0.32 -3.63
CA ALA A 327 -17.04 0.03 -2.45
C ALA A 327 -15.59 0.51 -2.56
N VAL A 328 -14.94 0.29 -3.70
CA VAL A 328 -13.58 0.75 -3.96
C VAL A 328 -13.50 2.27 -3.96
N ASP A 329 -14.42 2.96 -4.62
CA ASP A 329 -14.44 4.42 -4.66
C ASP A 329 -14.68 5.04 -3.28
N ASP A 330 -15.63 4.50 -2.51
CA ASP A 330 -15.88 4.95 -1.14
C ASP A 330 -14.66 4.67 -0.23
N TYR A 331 -14.00 3.53 -0.44
CA TYR A 331 -12.80 3.14 0.29
C TYR A 331 -11.63 4.09 0.03
N ILE A 332 -11.37 4.42 -1.24
CA ILE A 332 -10.33 5.38 -1.60
C ILE A 332 -10.69 6.78 -1.09
N ALA A 333 -11.92 7.22 -1.29
CA ALA A 333 -12.38 8.53 -0.84
C ALA A 333 -12.25 8.68 0.68
N HIS A 334 -12.57 7.64 1.45
CA HIS A 334 -12.38 7.62 2.90
C HIS A 334 -10.90 7.84 3.27
N ASN A 335 -9.98 7.10 2.64
CA ASN A 335 -8.55 7.19 2.91
C ASN A 335 -7.96 8.55 2.50
N ILE A 336 -8.38 9.09 1.35
CA ILE A 336 -8.00 10.45 0.93
C ILE A 336 -8.54 11.49 1.91
N ASN A 337 -9.79 11.34 2.38
CA ASN A 337 -10.37 12.25 3.36
C ASN A 337 -9.63 12.20 4.70
N TYR A 338 -9.23 11.02 5.16
CA TYR A 338 -8.38 10.87 6.35
C TYR A 338 -7.08 11.65 6.20
N LEU A 339 -6.38 11.49 5.08
CA LEU A 339 -5.15 12.24 4.81
C LEU A 339 -5.37 13.76 4.82
N ARG A 340 -6.47 14.24 4.26
CA ARG A 340 -6.81 15.68 4.23
C ARG A 340 -7.18 16.22 5.58
N THR A 341 -8.03 15.53 6.33
CA THR A 341 -8.70 16.08 7.53
C THR A 341 -7.96 15.76 8.80
N VAL A 342 -7.32 14.59 8.89
CA VAL A 342 -6.59 14.16 10.10
C VAL A 342 -5.11 14.50 9.99
N ILE A 343 -4.50 14.20 8.85
CA ILE A 343 -3.06 14.43 8.65
C ILE A 343 -2.79 15.86 8.15
N GLY A 344 -3.73 16.48 7.45
CA GLY A 344 -3.58 17.82 6.89
C GLY A 344 -2.83 17.87 5.56
N VAL A 345 -2.82 16.74 4.83
CA VAL A 345 -2.20 16.65 3.50
C VAL A 345 -2.99 17.51 2.50
N ARG A 346 -2.29 18.28 1.69
CA ARG A 346 -2.89 18.98 0.55
C ARG A 346 -2.90 18.08 -0.66
N LEU A 347 -4.06 17.47 -0.91
CA LEU A 347 -4.34 16.74 -2.15
C LEU A 347 -5.31 17.56 -3.01
N PRO A 348 -5.25 17.46 -4.34
CA PRO A 348 -6.25 18.07 -5.21
C PRO A 348 -7.68 17.69 -4.81
N PRO A 349 -8.69 18.51 -5.10
CA PRO A 349 -10.08 18.14 -4.88
C PRO A 349 -10.40 16.85 -5.63
N LEU A 350 -11.27 16.02 -5.06
CA LEU A 350 -11.88 14.91 -5.79
C LEU A 350 -12.73 15.52 -6.91
N GLY A 351 -12.48 15.11 -8.16
CA GLY A 351 -13.22 15.57 -9.33
C GLY A 351 -14.66 15.06 -9.37
#